data_b5b5bafceb2cd19fd08eed09561120b2
#
_entry.id   b5b5bafceb2cd19fd08eed09561120b2
#
_cell.length_a   1.000
_cell.length_b   1.000
_cell.length_c   1.000
_cell.angle_alpha   90.00
_cell.angle_beta   90.00
_cell.angle_gamma   90.00
#
_symmetry.space_group_name_H-M   'P 1'
#
loop_
_entity.id
_entity.type
_entity.pdbx_description
1 polymer ?
#
loop_
_entity_poly.entity_id
_entity_poly.type
_entity_poly.pdbx_seq_one_letter_code
_entity_poly.pdbx_strand_id
1 'polypeptide(L)'
;NKTSKYLKYAIGEIVLVVIGILIALQVNNWNEQRKQRDKELHYLTNLKTDLILNIAEIEKYIASRKSQTESAKVILDYFENRKPLDNLDDFNMHAVNVYTWQKFFQIDNTFQELTNSGNLSIISNDSIKNGLLNLETAYKKLKYEEDHFRYDSEVMLYEPSYGILDINSLIKNFMYQITNGQEGEDVKLLKDDVLVL
;
A
#
# COMPACT_ATOMS: atom_id res chain seq x y z
N ASN A 1 78.24 17.63 -11.17
CA ASN A 1 77.49 18.46 -10.24
C ASN A 1 76.75 17.59 -9.23
N LYS A 2 77.27 17.48 -7.99
CA LYS A 2 76.68 16.64 -6.93
C LYS A 2 75.26 17.07 -6.58
N THR A 3 74.93 18.34 -6.61
CA THR A 3 73.60 18.92 -6.31
C THR A 3 72.49 18.47 -7.26
N SER A 4 72.77 18.26 -8.55
CA SER A 4 71.80 17.78 -9.53
C SER A 4 71.44 16.29 -9.31
N LYS A 5 72.34 15.49 -8.75
CA LYS A 5 72.02 14.10 -8.36
C LYS A 5 71.09 14.06 -7.14
N TYR A 6 71.37 14.84 -6.11
CA TYR A 6 70.50 14.92 -4.92
C TYR A 6 69.08 15.42 -5.25
N LEU A 7 68.98 16.38 -6.13
CA LEU A 7 67.66 16.88 -6.57
C LEU A 7 66.82 15.81 -7.30
N LYS A 8 67.46 15.00 -8.14
CA LYS A 8 66.82 13.88 -8.83
C LYS A 8 66.34 12.81 -7.86
N TYR A 9 67.12 12.47 -6.83
CA TYR A 9 66.72 11.52 -5.80
C TYR A 9 65.57 12.07 -4.96
N ALA A 10 65.63 13.34 -4.53
CA ALA A 10 64.55 13.96 -3.77
C ALA A 10 63.24 14.02 -4.53
N ILE A 11 63.27 14.35 -5.84
CA ILE A 11 62.06 14.30 -6.69
C ILE A 11 61.56 12.87 -6.80
N GLY A 12 62.41 11.87 -6.99
CA GLY A 12 62.01 10.47 -7.06
C GLY A 12 61.32 9.98 -5.77
N GLU A 13 61.87 10.39 -4.61
CA GLU A 13 61.27 10.08 -3.31
C GLU A 13 59.90 10.72 -3.12
N ILE A 14 59.72 11.99 -3.47
CA ILE A 14 58.42 12.67 -3.42
C ILE A 14 57.43 11.98 -4.34
N VAL A 15 57.83 11.62 -5.56
CA VAL A 15 56.93 10.92 -6.51
C VAL A 15 56.48 9.57 -5.96
N LEU A 16 57.40 8.78 -5.34
CA LEU A 16 57.08 7.50 -4.73
C LEU A 16 56.07 7.65 -3.56
N VAL A 17 56.26 8.66 -2.71
CA VAL A 17 55.31 8.95 -1.60
C VAL A 17 53.93 9.37 -2.16
N VAL A 18 53.90 10.22 -3.17
CA VAL A 18 52.63 10.63 -3.80
C VAL A 18 51.92 9.44 -4.43
N ILE A 19 52.62 8.56 -5.15
CA ILE A 19 52.04 7.31 -5.69
C ILE A 19 51.50 6.42 -4.58
N GLY A 20 52.23 6.27 -3.49
CA GLY A 20 51.77 5.49 -2.33
C GLY A 20 50.47 6.03 -1.72
N ILE A 21 50.37 7.35 -1.55
CA ILE A 21 49.15 8.02 -1.07
C ILE A 21 47.97 7.81 -2.05
N LEU A 22 48.22 7.99 -3.34
CA LEU A 22 47.18 7.82 -4.36
C LEU A 22 46.63 6.38 -4.40
N ILE A 23 47.53 5.37 -4.29
CA ILE A 23 47.13 3.96 -4.21
C ILE A 23 46.27 3.72 -2.95
N ALA A 24 46.75 4.21 -1.79
CA ALA A 24 45.99 4.07 -0.55
C ALA A 24 44.59 4.70 -0.61
N LEU A 25 44.48 5.90 -1.17
CA LEU A 25 43.21 6.58 -1.40
C LEU A 25 42.31 5.78 -2.36
N GLN A 26 42.87 5.25 -3.43
CA GLN A 26 42.12 4.47 -4.41
C GLN A 26 41.56 3.17 -3.80
N VAL A 27 42.37 2.48 -3.00
CA VAL A 27 41.95 1.27 -2.28
C VAL A 27 40.84 1.60 -1.27
N ASN A 28 40.98 2.70 -0.54
CA ASN A 28 39.96 3.16 0.39
C ASN A 28 38.66 3.50 -0.34
N ASN A 29 38.72 4.27 -1.42
CA ASN A 29 37.57 4.64 -2.22
C ASN A 29 36.86 3.40 -2.81
N TRP A 30 37.62 2.45 -3.30
CA TRP A 30 37.05 1.19 -3.80
C TRP A 30 36.33 0.39 -2.71
N ASN A 31 36.90 0.32 -1.51
CA ASN A 31 36.26 -0.34 -0.37
C ASN A 31 34.96 0.37 0.04
N GLU A 32 34.94 1.69 0.09
CA GLU A 32 33.74 2.47 0.39
C GLU A 32 32.65 2.30 -0.69
N GLN A 33 33.01 2.34 -1.97
CA GLN A 33 32.08 2.06 -3.06
C GLN A 33 31.48 0.66 -2.97
N ARG A 34 32.27 -0.35 -2.60
CA ARG A 34 31.79 -1.70 -2.39
C ARG A 34 30.77 -1.75 -1.25
N LYS A 35 31.08 -1.15 -0.11
CA LYS A 35 30.15 -1.11 1.03
C LYS A 35 28.84 -0.38 0.68
N GLN A 36 28.93 0.74 -0.07
CA GLN A 36 27.74 1.45 -0.53
C GLN A 36 26.90 0.59 -1.47
N ARG A 37 27.54 -0.16 -2.38
CA ARG A 37 26.84 -1.08 -3.28
C ARG A 37 26.16 -2.22 -2.55
N ASP A 38 26.83 -2.81 -1.56
CA ASP A 38 26.25 -3.86 -0.72
C ASP A 38 25.01 -3.33 0.04
N LYS A 39 25.09 -2.11 0.56
CA LYS A 39 23.99 -1.42 1.24
C LYS A 39 22.84 -1.12 0.28
N GLU A 40 23.13 -0.64 -0.92
CA GLU A 40 22.13 -0.42 -1.98
C GLU A 40 21.38 -1.71 -2.31
N LEU A 41 22.10 -2.80 -2.54
CA LEU A 41 21.50 -4.11 -2.86
C LEU A 41 20.60 -4.62 -1.74
N HIS A 42 20.98 -4.41 -0.49
CA HIS A 42 20.15 -4.73 0.66
C HIS A 42 18.82 -3.96 0.63
N TYR A 43 18.86 -2.64 0.44
CA TYR A 43 17.66 -1.83 0.33
C TYR A 43 16.78 -2.21 -0.87
N LEU A 44 17.39 -2.46 -2.03
CA LEU A 44 16.65 -2.89 -3.23
C LEU A 44 15.94 -4.24 -3.02
N THR A 45 16.55 -5.15 -2.27
CA THR A 45 15.94 -6.43 -1.92
C THR A 45 14.73 -6.24 -1.01
N ASN A 46 14.85 -5.40 0.02
CA ASN A 46 13.75 -5.12 0.94
C ASN A 46 12.61 -4.36 0.22
N LEU A 47 12.92 -3.34 -0.58
CA LEU A 47 11.95 -2.63 -1.41
C LEU A 47 11.18 -3.57 -2.34
N LYS A 48 11.89 -4.52 -2.96
CA LYS A 48 11.24 -5.53 -3.81
C LYS A 48 10.23 -6.37 -3.01
N THR A 49 10.58 -6.76 -1.79
CA THR A 49 9.68 -7.50 -0.90
C THR A 49 8.45 -6.67 -0.54
N ASP A 50 8.64 -5.42 -0.10
CA ASP A 50 7.54 -4.50 0.23
C ASP A 50 6.60 -4.30 -0.98
N LEU A 51 7.16 -4.13 -2.19
CA LEU A 51 6.38 -3.96 -3.41
C LEU A 51 5.57 -5.22 -3.78
N ILE A 52 6.13 -6.42 -3.61
CA ILE A 52 5.41 -7.68 -3.85
C ILE A 52 4.21 -7.81 -2.91
N LEU A 53 4.40 -7.49 -1.62
CA LEU A 53 3.33 -7.51 -0.63
C LEU A 53 2.25 -6.47 -0.96
N ASN A 54 2.63 -5.27 -1.37
CA ASN A 54 1.70 -4.22 -1.78
C ASN A 54 0.89 -4.61 -3.02
N ILE A 55 1.51 -5.28 -4.01
CA ILE A 55 0.79 -5.78 -5.19
C ILE A 55 -0.28 -6.79 -4.77
N ALA A 56 0.07 -7.76 -3.93
CA ALA A 56 -0.88 -8.76 -3.46
C ALA A 56 -2.05 -8.13 -2.65
N GLU A 57 -1.76 -7.10 -1.85
CA GLU A 57 -2.77 -6.40 -1.06
C GLU A 57 -3.70 -5.55 -1.94
N ILE A 58 -3.15 -4.81 -2.91
CA ILE A 58 -3.96 -3.97 -3.80
C ILE A 58 -4.83 -4.82 -4.75
N GLU A 59 -4.37 -6.02 -5.14
CA GLU A 59 -5.18 -6.96 -5.93
C GLU A 59 -6.41 -7.43 -5.15
N LYS A 60 -6.27 -7.76 -3.86
CA LYS A 60 -7.39 -8.10 -2.97
C LYS A 60 -8.35 -6.92 -2.82
N TYR A 61 -7.79 -5.72 -2.60
CA TYR A 61 -8.56 -4.50 -2.50
C TYR A 61 -9.39 -4.23 -3.76
N ILE A 62 -8.80 -4.36 -4.94
CA ILE A 62 -9.50 -4.21 -6.22
C ILE A 62 -10.61 -5.26 -6.37
N ALA A 63 -10.35 -6.52 -6.01
CA ALA A 63 -11.35 -7.58 -6.08
C ALA A 63 -12.55 -7.28 -5.17
N SER A 64 -12.30 -6.83 -3.94
CA SER A 64 -13.34 -6.43 -3.01
C SER A 64 -14.16 -5.24 -3.54
N ARG A 65 -13.52 -4.19 -4.07
CA ARG A 65 -14.23 -3.04 -4.64
C ARG A 65 -15.10 -3.42 -5.85
N LYS A 66 -14.64 -4.34 -6.69
CA LYS A 66 -15.45 -4.88 -7.78
C LYS A 66 -16.67 -5.63 -7.25
N SER A 67 -16.50 -6.48 -6.25
CA SER A 67 -17.60 -7.19 -5.59
C SER A 67 -18.63 -6.23 -5.00
N GLN A 68 -18.18 -5.18 -4.31
CA GLN A 68 -19.08 -4.15 -3.78
C GLN A 68 -19.86 -3.42 -4.88
N THR A 69 -19.19 -3.10 -5.99
CA THR A 69 -19.84 -2.45 -7.15
C THR A 69 -20.91 -3.34 -7.75
N GLU A 70 -20.67 -4.64 -7.89
CA GLU A 70 -21.70 -5.56 -8.39
C GLU A 70 -22.86 -5.70 -7.40
N SER A 71 -22.58 -5.77 -6.10
CA SER A 71 -23.65 -5.78 -5.09
C SER A 71 -24.48 -4.50 -5.10
N ALA A 72 -23.85 -3.34 -5.25
CA ALA A 72 -24.57 -2.08 -5.36
C ALA A 72 -25.49 -2.05 -6.58
N LYS A 73 -25.07 -2.58 -7.73
CA LYS A 73 -25.93 -2.70 -8.93
C LYS A 73 -27.15 -3.58 -8.65
N VAL A 74 -26.97 -4.70 -7.95
CA VAL A 74 -28.09 -5.58 -7.59
C VAL A 74 -29.08 -4.85 -6.69
N ILE A 75 -28.62 -4.15 -5.66
CA ILE A 75 -29.46 -3.36 -4.76
C ILE A 75 -30.21 -2.28 -5.52
N LEU A 76 -29.53 -1.51 -6.38
CA LEU A 76 -30.16 -0.48 -7.20
C LEU A 76 -31.24 -1.06 -8.13
N ASP A 77 -31.01 -2.23 -8.71
CA ASP A 77 -31.97 -2.90 -9.57
C ASP A 77 -33.26 -3.28 -8.83
N TYR A 78 -33.15 -3.68 -7.54
CA TYR A 78 -34.34 -3.90 -6.69
C TYR A 78 -35.15 -2.62 -6.51
N PHE A 79 -34.52 -1.49 -6.26
CA PHE A 79 -35.20 -0.23 -6.04
C PHE A 79 -35.79 0.37 -7.34
N GLU A 80 -34.97 0.44 -8.40
CA GLU A 80 -35.38 1.06 -9.68
C GLU A 80 -36.49 0.28 -10.34
N ASN A 81 -36.44 -1.04 -10.32
CA ASN A 81 -37.45 -1.89 -10.96
C ASN A 81 -38.56 -2.33 -10.01
N ARG A 82 -38.56 -1.84 -8.76
CA ARG A 82 -39.56 -2.19 -7.73
C ARG A 82 -39.76 -3.70 -7.63
N LYS A 83 -38.66 -4.44 -7.67
CA LYS A 83 -38.64 -5.91 -7.56
C LYS A 83 -39.16 -6.34 -6.19
N PRO A 84 -40.02 -7.38 -6.12
CA PRO A 84 -40.41 -7.94 -4.83
C PRO A 84 -39.18 -8.52 -4.14
N LEU A 85 -39.10 -8.39 -2.81
CA LEU A 85 -38.05 -9.02 -1.99
C LEU A 85 -38.40 -10.48 -1.72
N ASP A 86 -38.42 -11.29 -2.77
CA ASP A 86 -38.76 -12.70 -2.69
C ASP A 86 -37.64 -13.53 -2.05
N ASN A 87 -36.39 -13.06 -2.21
CA ASN A 87 -35.19 -13.64 -1.61
C ASN A 87 -34.50 -12.61 -0.71
N LEU A 88 -34.95 -12.53 0.53
CA LEU A 88 -34.41 -11.57 1.51
C LEU A 88 -32.95 -11.87 1.86
N ASP A 89 -32.55 -13.13 1.86
CA ASP A 89 -31.18 -13.54 2.16
C ASP A 89 -30.19 -13.05 1.11
N ASP A 90 -30.57 -13.15 -0.17
CA ASP A 90 -29.76 -12.65 -1.28
C ASP A 90 -29.63 -11.12 -1.22
N PHE A 91 -30.74 -10.41 -0.98
CA PHE A 91 -30.74 -8.97 -0.78
C PHE A 91 -29.81 -8.57 0.39
N ASN A 92 -29.93 -9.23 1.51
CA ASN A 92 -29.12 -8.96 2.71
C ASN A 92 -27.63 -9.18 2.45
N MET A 93 -27.24 -10.24 1.73
CA MET A 93 -25.85 -10.47 1.34
C MET A 93 -25.28 -9.29 0.55
N HIS A 94 -26.02 -8.82 -0.45
CA HIS A 94 -25.61 -7.67 -1.25
C HIS A 94 -25.59 -6.38 -0.43
N ALA A 95 -26.59 -6.16 0.44
CA ALA A 95 -26.64 -4.99 1.31
C ALA A 95 -25.42 -4.95 2.25
N VAL A 96 -25.10 -6.04 2.96
CA VAL A 96 -23.93 -6.10 3.84
C VAL A 96 -22.63 -5.87 3.05
N ASN A 97 -22.50 -6.42 1.85
CA ASN A 97 -21.30 -6.21 1.02
C ASN A 97 -21.14 -4.73 0.66
N VAL A 98 -22.20 -4.02 0.33
CA VAL A 98 -22.18 -2.56 0.05
C VAL A 98 -21.75 -1.78 1.30
N TYR A 99 -22.21 -2.19 2.50
CA TYR A 99 -21.83 -1.56 3.76
C TYR A 99 -20.41 -1.89 4.24
N THR A 100 -19.76 -2.90 3.67
CA THR A 100 -18.41 -3.29 4.08
C THR A 100 -17.41 -2.23 3.68
N TRP A 101 -16.75 -1.64 4.68
CA TRP A 101 -15.66 -0.68 4.45
C TRP A 101 -14.32 -1.40 4.44
N GLN A 102 -13.51 -1.15 3.42
CA GLN A 102 -12.14 -1.62 3.32
C GLN A 102 -11.23 -0.48 2.88
N LYS A 103 -10.01 -0.48 3.38
CA LYS A 103 -8.98 0.49 3.08
C LYS A 103 -7.70 -0.24 2.68
N PHE A 104 -6.99 0.32 1.71
CA PHE A 104 -5.67 -0.16 1.36
C PHE A 104 -4.63 0.34 2.37
N PHE A 105 -3.85 -0.58 2.93
CA PHE A 105 -2.73 -0.26 3.81
C PHE A 105 -1.43 -0.59 3.11
N GLN A 106 -0.73 0.45 2.69
CA GLN A 106 0.58 0.30 2.05
C GLN A 106 1.65 -0.20 3.03
N ILE A 107 2.54 -1.03 2.55
CA ILE A 107 3.76 -1.46 3.23
C ILE A 107 4.91 -0.65 2.63
N ASP A 108 5.42 0.32 3.37
CA ASP A 108 6.44 1.27 2.90
C ASP A 108 7.62 1.43 3.87
N ASN A 109 7.83 0.46 4.76
CA ASN A 109 8.84 0.51 5.81
C ASN A 109 10.23 0.80 5.29
N THR A 110 10.65 0.13 4.22
CA THR A 110 11.97 0.33 3.61
C THR A 110 12.10 1.70 2.96
N PHE A 111 11.05 2.18 2.29
CA PHE A 111 11.05 3.51 1.69
C PHE A 111 11.07 4.62 2.75
N GLN A 112 10.32 4.47 3.83
CA GLN A 112 10.32 5.39 4.96
C GLN A 112 11.70 5.41 5.66
N GLU A 113 12.34 4.26 5.84
CA GLU A 113 13.71 4.20 6.36
C GLU A 113 14.68 4.97 5.47
N LEU A 114 14.64 4.74 4.15
CA LEU A 114 15.50 5.43 3.19
C LEU A 114 15.30 6.95 3.20
N THR A 115 14.07 7.41 3.26
CA THR A 115 13.74 8.86 3.24
C THR A 115 14.09 9.53 4.56
N ASN A 116 13.70 8.94 5.69
CA ASN A 116 13.90 9.51 7.02
C ASN A 116 15.38 9.52 7.44
N SER A 117 16.18 8.56 6.98
CA SER A 117 17.62 8.52 7.22
C SER A 117 18.44 9.35 6.23
N GLY A 118 17.82 9.98 5.21
CA GLY A 118 18.50 10.67 4.14
C GLY A 118 19.26 9.76 3.17
N ASN A 119 19.01 8.46 3.24
CA ASN A 119 19.73 7.44 2.47
C ASN A 119 19.16 7.19 1.07
N LEU A 120 18.14 7.93 0.62
CA LEU A 120 17.56 7.74 -0.72
C LEU A 120 18.60 7.91 -1.84
N SER A 121 19.66 8.69 -1.60
CA SER A 121 20.80 8.89 -2.52
C SER A 121 21.65 7.62 -2.72
N ILE A 122 21.55 6.62 -1.85
CA ILE A 122 22.23 5.33 -1.98
C ILE A 122 21.70 4.57 -3.21
N ILE A 123 20.43 4.73 -3.54
CA ILE A 123 19.86 4.15 -4.75
C ILE A 123 20.45 4.87 -5.96
N SER A 124 21.36 4.21 -6.64
CA SER A 124 22.12 4.79 -7.75
C SER A 124 21.29 4.96 -9.03
N ASN A 125 20.23 4.13 -9.21
CA ASN A 125 19.37 4.18 -10.37
C ASN A 125 18.27 5.24 -10.20
N ASP A 126 18.36 6.31 -10.98
CA ASP A 126 17.40 7.43 -10.93
C ASP A 126 15.99 7.03 -11.35
N SER A 127 15.84 6.05 -12.25
CA SER A 127 14.50 5.55 -12.63
C SER A 127 13.82 4.84 -11.46
N ILE A 128 14.56 4.09 -10.66
CA ILE A 128 14.03 3.46 -9.45
C ILE A 128 13.67 4.53 -8.41
N LYS A 129 14.55 5.49 -8.15
CA LYS A 129 14.26 6.61 -7.23
C LYS A 129 12.99 7.35 -7.61
N ASN A 130 12.89 7.76 -8.87
CA ASN A 130 11.72 8.48 -9.37
C ASN A 130 10.45 7.60 -9.32
N GLY A 131 10.58 6.31 -9.62
CA GLY A 131 9.49 5.35 -9.49
C GLY A 131 8.96 5.26 -8.07
N LEU A 132 9.82 5.19 -7.07
CA LEU A 132 9.44 5.17 -5.65
C LEU A 132 8.74 6.46 -5.21
N LEU A 133 9.25 7.64 -5.60
CA LEU A 133 8.63 8.92 -5.31
C LEU A 133 7.25 9.08 -5.98
N ASN A 134 7.11 8.60 -7.21
CA ASN A 134 5.84 8.59 -7.91
C ASN A 134 4.84 7.63 -7.26
N LEU A 135 5.30 6.47 -6.79
CA LEU A 135 4.48 5.50 -6.07
C LEU A 135 3.98 6.08 -4.74
N GLU A 136 4.84 6.77 -3.98
CA GLU A 136 4.43 7.48 -2.77
C GLU A 136 3.33 8.52 -3.06
N THR A 137 3.49 9.27 -4.15
CA THR A 137 2.48 10.24 -4.58
C THR A 137 1.16 9.57 -4.95
N ALA A 138 1.22 8.41 -5.64
CA ALA A 138 0.04 7.62 -5.97
C ALA A 138 -0.68 7.09 -4.72
N TYR A 139 0.06 6.63 -3.71
CA TYR A 139 -0.52 6.19 -2.44
C TYR A 139 -1.18 7.34 -1.68
N LYS A 140 -0.56 8.52 -1.63
CA LYS A 140 -1.18 9.71 -1.02
C LYS A 140 -2.49 10.09 -1.71
N LYS A 141 -2.52 10.02 -3.04
CA LYS A 141 -3.74 10.25 -3.81
C LYS A 141 -4.81 9.19 -3.51
N LEU A 142 -4.44 7.91 -3.53
CA LEU A 142 -5.37 6.83 -3.18
C LEU A 142 -5.98 7.04 -1.79
N LYS A 143 -5.16 7.35 -0.80
CA LYS A 143 -5.62 7.62 0.57
C LYS A 143 -6.60 8.80 0.64
N TYR A 144 -6.33 9.87 -0.11
CA TYR A 144 -7.23 11.02 -0.18
C TYR A 144 -8.60 10.62 -0.78
N GLU A 145 -8.60 9.86 -1.88
CA GLU A 145 -9.83 9.39 -2.52
C GLU A 145 -10.61 8.41 -1.62
N GLU A 146 -9.91 7.54 -0.89
CA GLU A 146 -10.52 6.64 0.09
C GLU A 146 -11.17 7.40 1.25
N ASP A 147 -10.51 8.44 1.78
CA ASP A 147 -11.05 9.25 2.86
C ASP A 147 -12.29 10.04 2.38
N HIS A 148 -12.28 10.52 1.13
CA HIS A 148 -13.45 11.18 0.52
C HIS A 148 -14.60 10.18 0.34
N PHE A 149 -14.34 9.03 -0.25
CA PHE A 149 -15.34 7.97 -0.43
C PHE A 149 -15.92 7.49 0.91
N ARG A 150 -15.09 7.38 1.96
CA ARG A 150 -15.56 7.05 3.31
C ARG A 150 -16.53 8.10 3.83
N TYR A 151 -16.20 9.38 3.69
CA TYR A 151 -17.06 10.47 4.11
C TYR A 151 -18.42 10.44 3.37
N ASP A 152 -18.40 10.27 2.06
CA ASP A 152 -19.63 10.17 1.27
C ASP A 152 -20.46 8.96 1.67
N SER A 153 -19.83 7.81 1.93
CA SER A 153 -20.51 6.61 2.41
C SER A 153 -21.13 6.83 3.80
N GLU A 154 -20.45 7.53 4.69
CA GLU A 154 -20.93 7.84 6.03
C GLU A 154 -22.19 8.72 5.98
N VAL A 155 -22.15 9.80 5.20
CA VAL A 155 -23.22 10.78 5.10
C VAL A 155 -24.39 10.30 4.24
N MET A 156 -24.10 9.65 3.09
CA MET A 156 -25.13 9.31 2.09
C MET A 156 -25.71 7.91 2.27
N LEU A 157 -24.99 7.00 2.93
CA LEU A 157 -25.41 5.61 3.09
C LEU A 157 -25.66 5.26 4.55
N TYR A 158 -24.68 5.43 5.44
CA TYR A 158 -24.76 4.90 6.80
C TYR A 158 -25.70 5.73 7.67
N GLU A 159 -25.53 7.05 7.76
CA GLU A 159 -26.39 7.89 8.60
C GLU A 159 -27.88 7.77 8.26
N PRO A 160 -28.32 7.84 6.97
CA PRO A 160 -29.72 7.63 6.64
C PRO A 160 -30.24 6.24 6.97
N SER A 161 -29.36 5.22 6.91
CA SER A 161 -29.74 3.83 7.13
C SER A 161 -29.94 3.47 8.59
N TYR A 162 -29.23 4.11 9.52
CA TYR A 162 -29.30 3.80 10.96
C TYR A 162 -30.72 3.99 11.57
N GLY A 163 -31.53 4.85 10.97
CA GLY A 163 -32.90 5.07 11.41
C GLY A 163 -33.93 4.10 10.81
N ILE A 164 -33.50 3.28 9.83
CA ILE A 164 -34.39 2.46 8.99
C ILE A 164 -34.04 0.96 9.11
N LEU A 165 -32.75 0.65 9.14
CA LEU A 165 -32.25 -0.73 9.13
C LEU A 165 -31.72 -1.15 10.49
N ASP A 166 -32.11 -2.34 10.95
CA ASP A 166 -31.42 -3.00 12.06
C ASP A 166 -30.11 -3.64 11.55
N ILE A 167 -29.07 -2.82 11.52
CA ILE A 167 -27.74 -3.21 11.05
C ILE A 167 -27.19 -4.42 11.84
N ASN A 168 -27.51 -4.55 13.14
CA ASN A 168 -27.04 -5.66 13.95
C ASN A 168 -27.66 -6.98 13.47
N SER A 169 -28.97 -6.97 13.18
CA SER A 169 -29.66 -8.13 12.64
C SER A 169 -29.15 -8.52 11.26
N LEU A 170 -28.88 -7.52 10.40
CA LEU A 170 -28.26 -7.75 9.08
C LEU A 170 -26.89 -8.43 9.20
N ILE A 171 -26.02 -7.94 10.06
CA ILE A 171 -24.68 -8.50 10.25
C ILE A 171 -24.76 -9.90 10.84
N LYS A 172 -25.62 -10.13 11.84
CA LYS A 172 -25.82 -11.48 12.44
C LYS A 172 -26.29 -12.49 11.42
N ASN A 173 -27.28 -12.13 10.61
CA ASN A 173 -27.78 -12.99 9.54
C ASN A 173 -26.70 -13.28 8.48
N PHE A 174 -25.95 -12.28 8.08
CA PHE A 174 -24.81 -12.46 7.17
C PHE A 174 -23.76 -13.42 7.74
N MET A 175 -23.36 -13.23 9.02
CA MET A 175 -22.41 -14.12 9.69
C MET A 175 -22.94 -15.54 9.80
N TYR A 176 -24.22 -15.71 10.13
CA TYR A 176 -24.87 -17.02 10.15
C TYR A 176 -24.79 -17.73 8.80
N GLN A 177 -25.04 -17.02 7.70
CA GLN A 177 -24.99 -17.59 6.36
C GLN A 177 -23.58 -17.97 5.92
N ILE A 178 -22.59 -17.09 6.09
CA ILE A 178 -21.20 -17.35 5.63
C ILE A 178 -20.50 -18.42 6.46
N THR A 179 -20.94 -18.64 7.70
CA THR A 179 -20.38 -19.65 8.60
C THR A 179 -21.18 -20.96 8.64
N ASN A 180 -22.19 -21.09 7.80
CA ASN A 180 -23.11 -22.23 7.79
C ASN A 180 -23.75 -22.51 9.18
N GLY A 181 -24.14 -21.42 9.86
CA GLY A 181 -24.80 -21.49 11.16
C GLY A 181 -23.88 -21.67 12.37
N GLN A 182 -22.55 -21.50 12.17
CA GLN A 182 -21.59 -21.59 13.29
C GLN A 182 -21.47 -20.28 14.07
N GLU A 183 -21.66 -19.15 13.40
CA GLU A 183 -21.58 -17.81 14.00
C GLU A 183 -22.81 -16.99 13.61
N GLY A 184 -23.22 -16.09 14.48
CA GLY A 184 -24.40 -15.25 14.30
C GLY A 184 -25.69 -15.95 14.77
N GLU A 185 -26.80 -15.26 14.54
CA GLU A 185 -28.15 -15.77 14.83
C GLU A 185 -28.97 -15.68 13.55
N ASP A 186 -29.87 -16.64 13.32
CA ASP A 186 -30.83 -16.58 12.20
C ASP A 186 -31.91 -15.55 12.54
N VAL A 187 -31.61 -14.31 12.23
CA VAL A 187 -32.53 -13.18 12.40
C VAL A 187 -33.26 -12.98 11.08
N LYS A 188 -34.51 -13.40 11.04
CA LYS A 188 -35.40 -13.06 9.93
C LYS A 188 -35.77 -11.57 10.02
N LEU A 189 -35.21 -10.76 9.15
CA LEU A 189 -35.69 -9.39 8.97
C LEU A 189 -37.12 -9.46 8.45
N LEU A 190 -38.02 -8.78 9.14
CA LEU A 190 -39.39 -8.61 8.63
C LEU A 190 -39.33 -7.74 7.36
N LYS A 191 -40.13 -8.09 6.37
CA LYS A 191 -40.23 -7.31 5.12
C LYS A 191 -40.46 -5.83 5.36
N ASP A 192 -41.20 -5.51 6.40
CA ASP A 192 -41.57 -4.15 6.79
C ASP A 192 -40.40 -3.36 7.38
N ASP A 193 -39.39 -4.03 7.96
CA ASP A 193 -38.18 -3.39 8.53
C ASP A 193 -37.23 -2.88 7.42
N VAL A 194 -37.33 -3.43 6.21
CA VAL A 194 -36.48 -3.06 5.05
C VAL A 194 -37.16 -2.04 4.14
N LEU A 195 -38.47 -1.88 4.24
CA LEU A 195 -39.29 -1.09 3.30
C LEU A 195 -39.96 0.14 3.90
N VAL A 196 -39.45 0.70 5.00
CA VAL A 196 -39.95 1.98 5.54
C VAL A 196 -39.33 3.17 4.79
N LEU A 197 -39.22 3.05 3.47
CA LEU A 197 -38.87 4.16 2.57
C LEU A 197 -40.10 4.62 1.81
#